data_ef18e2ecdb533b0efe4539f66f238ac4
#
_entry.id   ef18e2ecdb533b0efe4539f66f238ac4
#
_cell.length_a   1.000
_cell.length_b   1.000
_cell.length_c   1.000
_cell.angle_alpha   90.00
_cell.angle_beta   90.00
_cell.angle_gamma   90.00
#
_symmetry.space_group_name_H-M   'P 1'
#
loop_
_entity.id
_entity.type
_entity.pdbx_description
1 polymer ?
#
loop_
_entity_poly.entity_id
_entity_poly.type
_entity_poly.pdbx_seq_one_letter_code
_entity_poly.pdbx_strand_id
1 'polypeptide(L)'
;MARINTRNHGIALGRLAADPRFFDNSDGSRTVRFTVLVDQDFTDRNGERGTDAVPVERFIPANRDNGVFDMIHKGDLVEVSYRVTTDSYVDRAGERHFATKLIVSDVQMLESRKTTTDRLAKRVAAQDAYNRAAQLAAPAAPVQTAPVAPQAPVYDDMQSPYLGIADQDNPPF
;
A
#
# COMPACT_ATOMS: atom_id res chain seq x y z
N MET A 1 -13.92 29.59 5.84
CA MET A 1 -14.15 28.49 6.80
C MET A 1 -15.12 27.50 6.20
N ALA A 2 -14.76 26.22 6.10
CA ALA A 2 -15.71 25.19 5.66
C ALA A 2 -16.81 25.06 6.74
N ARG A 3 -18.07 25.10 6.32
CA ARG A 3 -19.20 24.87 7.24
C ARG A 3 -19.21 23.37 7.61
N ILE A 4 -19.11 23.08 8.89
CA ILE A 4 -19.27 21.73 9.43
C ILE A 4 -20.76 21.37 9.35
N ASN A 5 -21.06 20.26 8.68
CA ASN A 5 -22.41 19.69 8.72
C ASN A 5 -22.58 18.88 10.00
N THR A 6 -23.16 19.48 11.02
CA THR A 6 -23.37 18.85 12.34
C THR A 6 -24.24 17.59 12.32
N ARG A 7 -25.00 17.36 11.23
CA ARG A 7 -25.84 16.16 11.06
C ARG A 7 -25.08 14.94 10.54
N ASN A 8 -23.88 15.19 9.97
CA ASN A 8 -23.02 14.13 9.43
C ASN A 8 -21.57 14.52 9.68
N HIS A 9 -21.12 14.34 10.91
CA HIS A 9 -19.80 14.73 11.37
C HIS A 9 -19.33 13.73 12.42
N GLY A 10 -18.15 13.19 12.23
CA GLY A 10 -17.45 12.35 13.17
C GLY A 10 -16.03 12.85 13.42
N ILE A 11 -15.45 12.45 14.53
CA ILE A 11 -14.07 12.75 14.92
C ILE A 11 -13.40 11.44 15.27
N ALA A 12 -12.16 11.25 14.79
CA ALA A 12 -11.28 10.19 15.19
C ALA A 12 -9.99 10.80 15.75
N LEU A 13 -9.66 10.46 16.98
CA LEU A 13 -8.45 10.87 17.66
C LEU A 13 -7.56 9.63 17.84
N GLY A 14 -6.37 9.63 17.23
CA GLY A 14 -5.50 8.47 17.31
C GLY A 14 -4.20 8.64 16.56
N ARG A 15 -3.49 7.54 16.34
CA ARG A 15 -2.20 7.54 15.64
C ARG A 15 -2.33 7.00 14.22
N LEU A 16 -1.56 7.57 13.28
CA LEU A 16 -1.51 7.03 11.93
C LEU A 16 -0.91 5.62 11.92
N ALA A 17 -1.62 4.69 11.29
CA ALA A 17 -1.17 3.30 11.11
C ALA A 17 0.03 3.20 10.16
N ALA A 18 0.04 4.04 9.12
CA ALA A 18 1.06 4.12 8.08
C ALA A 18 1.15 5.55 7.53
N ASP A 19 2.17 5.83 6.74
CA ASP A 19 2.26 7.09 6.00
C ASP A 19 1.08 7.20 5.02
N PRO A 20 0.51 8.41 4.77
CA PRO A 20 -0.57 8.59 3.82
C PRO A 20 -0.19 8.12 2.41
N ARG A 21 -1.14 7.52 1.71
CA ARG A 21 -0.97 7.10 0.32
C ARG A 21 -1.73 8.03 -0.60
N PHE A 22 -1.04 8.49 -1.64
CA PHE A 22 -1.60 9.36 -2.65
C PHE A 22 -1.89 8.57 -3.93
N PHE A 23 -3.05 8.81 -4.51
CA PHE A 23 -3.50 8.23 -5.78
C PHE A 23 -3.77 9.37 -6.73
N ASP A 24 -2.97 9.47 -7.78
CA ASP A 24 -3.11 10.51 -8.81
C ASP A 24 -4.21 10.11 -9.80
N ASN A 25 -5.09 11.05 -10.09
CA ASN A 25 -6.14 10.91 -11.09
C ASN A 25 -5.68 11.53 -12.43
N SER A 26 -6.31 11.13 -13.54
CA SER A 26 -5.97 11.59 -14.89
C SER A 26 -6.18 13.09 -15.11
N ASP A 27 -6.99 13.74 -14.29
CA ASP A 27 -7.28 15.18 -14.31
C ASP A 27 -6.29 16.01 -13.47
N GLY A 28 -5.24 15.38 -12.92
CA GLY A 28 -4.26 16.00 -12.04
C GLY A 28 -4.73 16.18 -10.60
N SER A 29 -5.95 15.80 -10.25
CA SER A 29 -6.40 15.73 -8.86
C SER A 29 -5.82 14.49 -8.17
N ARG A 30 -5.88 14.46 -6.83
CA ARG A 30 -5.37 13.36 -6.02
C ARG A 30 -6.40 12.90 -5.01
N THR A 31 -6.33 11.63 -4.68
CA THR A 31 -7.02 11.09 -3.51
C THR A 31 -5.96 10.63 -2.50
N VAL A 32 -5.96 11.19 -1.32
CA VAL A 32 -5.14 10.70 -0.20
C VAL A 32 -5.94 9.76 0.66
N ARG A 33 -5.35 8.63 1.04
CA ARG A 33 -5.94 7.63 1.94
C ARG A 33 -4.98 7.31 3.08
N PHE A 34 -5.52 7.24 4.28
CA PHE A 34 -4.77 6.82 5.46
C PHE A 34 -5.71 6.21 6.50
N THR A 35 -5.12 5.58 7.52
CA THR A 35 -5.87 4.92 8.59
C THR A 35 -5.41 5.49 9.93
N VAL A 36 -6.36 5.87 10.75
CA VAL A 36 -6.13 6.30 12.13
C VAL A 36 -6.43 5.13 13.05
N LEU A 37 -5.49 4.80 13.93
CA LEU A 37 -5.65 3.81 14.98
C LEU A 37 -6.16 4.53 16.23
N VAL A 38 -7.35 4.17 16.66
CA VAL A 38 -8.05 4.75 17.81
C VAL A 38 -8.12 3.71 18.90
N ASP A 39 -7.60 4.01 20.08
CA ASP A 39 -7.66 3.10 21.22
C ASP A 39 -9.11 2.95 21.69
N GLN A 40 -9.53 1.71 21.93
CA GLN A 40 -10.84 1.43 22.51
C GLN A 40 -10.90 1.93 23.97
N ASP A 41 -12.07 2.33 24.44
CA ASP A 41 -12.29 2.83 25.79
C ASP A 41 -12.49 1.68 26.81
N PHE A 42 -12.58 0.45 26.35
CA PHE A 42 -12.70 -0.74 27.18
C PHE A 42 -11.51 -1.70 27.01
N THR A 43 -11.34 -2.60 27.96
CA THR A 43 -10.35 -3.68 27.92
C THR A 43 -11.04 -5.02 27.67
N ASP A 44 -10.33 -5.93 27.03
CA ASP A 44 -10.78 -7.30 26.84
C ASP A 44 -10.73 -8.12 28.14
N ARG A 45 -11.05 -9.43 28.06
CA ARG A 45 -11.03 -10.34 29.21
C ARG A 45 -9.62 -10.55 29.79
N ASN A 46 -8.59 -10.25 29.01
CA ASN A 46 -7.18 -10.37 29.42
C ASN A 46 -6.63 -9.06 30.01
N GLY A 47 -7.46 -8.01 30.06
CA GLY A 47 -7.05 -6.68 30.53
C GLY A 47 -6.32 -5.87 29.46
N GLU A 48 -6.30 -6.32 28.20
CA GLU A 48 -5.67 -5.61 27.09
C GLU A 48 -6.67 -4.65 26.42
N ARG A 49 -6.17 -3.46 26.05
CA ARG A 49 -6.95 -2.46 25.32
C ARG A 49 -6.80 -2.67 23.82
N GLY A 50 -7.89 -2.91 23.14
CA GLY A 50 -7.93 -3.04 21.70
C GLY A 50 -7.77 -1.69 20.98
N THR A 51 -7.57 -1.75 19.68
CA THR A 51 -7.44 -0.58 18.81
C THR A 51 -8.33 -0.75 17.59
N ASP A 52 -9.14 0.26 17.28
CA ASP A 52 -9.98 0.30 16.10
C ASP A 52 -9.24 1.01 14.95
N ALA A 53 -9.32 0.43 13.75
CA ALA A 53 -8.76 1.03 12.56
C ALA A 53 -9.83 1.83 11.81
N VAL A 54 -9.64 3.13 11.70
CA VAL A 54 -10.56 4.07 11.04
C VAL A 54 -9.96 4.50 9.70
N PRO A 55 -10.33 3.86 8.57
CA PRO A 55 -9.85 4.24 7.24
C PRO A 55 -10.57 5.50 6.77
N VAL A 56 -9.80 6.48 6.32
CA VAL A 56 -10.32 7.76 5.85
C VAL A 56 -9.70 8.15 4.52
N GLU A 57 -10.43 8.94 3.72
CA GLU A 57 -9.92 9.46 2.46
C GLU A 57 -10.27 10.94 2.27
N ARG A 58 -9.45 11.63 1.47
CA ARG A 58 -9.66 13.02 1.08
C ARG A 58 -9.35 13.21 -0.39
N PHE A 59 -10.25 13.87 -1.11
CA PHE A 59 -10.01 14.36 -2.46
C PHE A 59 -9.29 15.71 -2.40
N ILE A 60 -8.22 15.86 -3.17
CA ILE A 60 -7.40 17.07 -3.32
C ILE A 60 -7.50 17.51 -4.80
N PRO A 61 -8.09 18.66 -5.11
CA PRO A 61 -8.16 19.17 -6.48
C PRO A 61 -6.77 19.44 -7.06
N ALA A 62 -6.63 19.37 -8.38
CA ALA A 62 -5.37 19.55 -9.11
C ALA A 62 -4.64 20.86 -8.82
N ASN A 63 -5.39 21.92 -8.48
CA ASN A 63 -4.86 23.25 -8.18
C ASN A 63 -4.57 23.48 -6.69
N ARG A 64 -4.53 22.42 -5.88
CA ARG A 64 -4.25 22.51 -4.45
C ARG A 64 -3.07 21.65 -4.05
N ASP A 65 -2.28 22.17 -3.12
CA ASP A 65 -1.21 21.43 -2.47
C ASP A 65 -1.77 20.35 -1.53
N ASN A 66 -0.97 19.34 -1.24
CA ASN A 66 -1.33 18.28 -0.31
C ASN A 66 -1.48 18.80 1.14
N GLY A 67 -0.85 19.92 1.46
CA GLY A 67 -0.99 20.59 2.75
C GLY A 67 -0.52 19.73 3.93
N VAL A 68 -1.39 19.53 4.91
CA VAL A 68 -1.08 18.75 6.11
C VAL A 68 -0.72 17.29 5.79
N PHE A 69 -1.20 16.73 4.68
CA PHE A 69 -0.99 15.32 4.33
C PHE A 69 0.45 14.98 3.95
N ASP A 70 1.27 15.97 3.54
CA ASP A 70 2.71 15.79 3.32
C ASP A 70 3.52 15.85 4.63
N MET A 71 2.91 16.34 5.70
CA MET A 71 3.59 16.58 6.97
C MET A 71 3.31 15.49 8.02
N ILE A 72 2.26 14.70 7.82
CA ILE A 72 1.86 13.64 8.76
C ILE A 72 2.48 12.30 8.35
N HIS A 73 2.96 11.56 9.35
CA HIS A 73 3.68 10.31 9.15
C HIS A 73 3.16 9.22 10.08
N LYS A 74 3.50 7.98 9.76
CA LYS A 74 3.20 6.83 10.60
C LYS A 74 3.54 7.10 12.07
N GLY A 75 2.55 6.90 12.94
CA GLY A 75 2.65 7.03 14.40
C GLY A 75 2.37 8.43 14.91
N ASP A 76 2.18 9.44 14.06
CA ASP A 76 1.80 10.79 14.51
C ASP A 76 0.41 10.77 15.14
N LEU A 77 0.26 11.50 16.25
CA LEU A 77 -1.01 11.69 16.91
C LEU A 77 -1.78 12.80 16.20
N VAL A 78 -2.94 12.45 15.70
CA VAL A 78 -3.80 13.37 14.92
C VAL A 78 -5.24 13.31 15.41
N GLU A 79 -5.94 14.41 15.23
CA GLU A 79 -7.39 14.47 15.25
C GLU A 79 -7.89 14.65 13.82
N VAL A 80 -8.79 13.77 13.40
CA VAL A 80 -9.36 13.79 12.07
C VAL A 80 -10.87 13.99 12.17
N SER A 81 -11.33 15.11 11.65
CA SER A 81 -12.75 15.36 11.45
C SER A 81 -13.19 14.78 10.10
N TYR A 82 -14.28 14.03 10.07
CA TYR A 82 -14.77 13.39 8.85
C TYR A 82 -16.29 13.43 8.74
N ARG A 83 -16.79 13.18 7.55
CA ARG A 83 -18.20 12.88 7.26
C ARG A 83 -18.33 11.48 6.67
N VAL A 84 -19.45 10.83 6.89
CA VAL A 84 -19.78 9.56 6.29
C VAL A 84 -20.42 9.78 4.92
N THR A 85 -20.02 9.03 3.91
CA THR A 85 -20.60 9.05 2.57
C THR A 85 -20.82 7.62 2.10
N THR A 86 -21.91 7.38 1.40
CA THR A 86 -22.17 6.09 0.75
C THR A 86 -21.97 6.25 -0.74
N ASP A 87 -21.03 5.50 -1.30
CA ASP A 87 -20.87 5.35 -2.74
C ASP A 87 -21.58 4.08 -3.21
N SER A 88 -22.10 4.10 -4.43
CA SER A 88 -22.61 2.91 -5.08
C SER A 88 -21.86 2.64 -6.36
N TYR A 89 -21.52 1.38 -6.59
CA TYR A 89 -20.90 0.93 -7.83
C TYR A 89 -21.57 -0.37 -8.31
N VAL A 90 -21.50 -0.61 -9.60
CA VAL A 90 -21.98 -1.83 -10.22
C VAL A 90 -20.76 -2.72 -10.53
N ASP A 91 -20.79 -3.96 -10.08
CA ASP A 91 -19.74 -4.92 -10.36
C ASP A 91 -19.83 -5.48 -11.80
N ARG A 92 -18.89 -6.38 -12.15
CA ARG A 92 -18.86 -7.02 -13.47
C ARG A 92 -20.04 -7.97 -13.72
N ALA A 93 -20.71 -8.42 -12.66
CA ALA A 93 -21.91 -9.28 -12.75
C ALA A 93 -23.19 -8.46 -12.90
N GLY A 94 -23.10 -7.12 -12.84
CA GLY A 94 -24.25 -6.21 -12.93
C GLY A 94 -24.92 -5.95 -11.57
N GLU A 95 -24.36 -6.43 -10.47
CA GLU A 95 -24.91 -6.22 -9.14
C GLU A 95 -24.46 -4.85 -8.56
N ARG A 96 -25.40 -4.17 -7.91
CA ARG A 96 -25.14 -2.87 -7.27
C ARG A 96 -24.67 -3.09 -5.85
N HIS A 97 -23.47 -2.59 -5.56
CA HIS A 97 -22.88 -2.58 -4.23
C HIS A 97 -22.85 -1.18 -3.64
N PHE A 98 -22.93 -1.11 -2.31
CA PHE A 98 -22.82 0.14 -1.56
C PHE A 98 -21.58 0.07 -0.66
N ALA A 99 -20.74 1.09 -0.74
CA ALA A 99 -19.55 1.21 0.09
C ALA A 99 -19.65 2.47 0.95
N THR A 100 -19.49 2.29 2.26
CA THR A 100 -19.40 3.43 3.18
C THR A 100 -17.97 3.94 3.20
N LYS A 101 -17.82 5.26 3.04
CA LYS A 101 -16.53 5.96 3.07
C LYS A 101 -16.56 7.08 4.10
N LEU A 102 -15.41 7.29 4.75
CA LEU A 102 -15.20 8.37 5.68
C LEU A 102 -14.36 9.44 4.97
N ILE A 103 -15.00 10.56 4.64
CA ILE A 103 -14.36 11.65 3.90
C ILE A 103 -13.85 12.69 4.87
N VAL A 104 -12.53 12.91 4.88
CA VAL A 104 -11.87 13.88 5.76
C VAL A 104 -12.32 15.30 5.45
N SER A 105 -12.72 16.02 6.47
CA SER A 105 -13.04 17.45 6.42
C SER A 105 -11.87 18.29 6.90
N ASP A 106 -11.20 17.86 7.98
CA ASP A 106 -10.05 18.53 8.59
C ASP A 106 -9.13 17.55 9.26
N VAL A 107 -7.84 17.91 9.39
CA VAL A 107 -6.82 17.15 10.12
C VAL A 107 -6.01 18.11 10.98
N GLN A 108 -5.91 17.81 12.26
CA GLN A 108 -5.09 18.55 13.20
C GLN A 108 -3.99 17.65 13.77
N MET A 109 -2.75 18.13 13.72
CA MET A 109 -1.61 17.48 14.38
C MET A 109 -1.60 17.86 15.84
N LEU A 110 -1.62 16.88 16.74
CA LEU A 110 -1.65 17.08 18.18
C LEU A 110 -0.27 16.94 18.84
N GLU A 111 0.72 16.55 18.06
CA GLU A 111 2.12 16.50 18.51
C GLU A 111 2.94 17.64 17.92
N SER A 112 3.99 18.04 18.62
CA SER A 112 4.92 19.05 18.13
C SER A 112 5.74 18.52 16.95
N ARG A 113 6.16 19.40 16.01
CA ARG A 113 7.06 19.04 14.92
C ARG A 113 8.35 18.38 15.41
N LYS A 114 8.87 18.79 16.58
CA LYS A 114 10.05 18.20 17.20
C LYS A 114 9.80 16.73 17.53
N THR A 115 8.68 16.39 18.16
CA THR A 115 8.32 15.02 18.52
C THR A 115 8.21 14.13 17.29
N THR A 116 7.58 14.62 16.22
CA THR A 116 7.48 13.93 14.92
C THR A 116 8.86 13.71 14.31
N THR A 117 9.71 14.75 14.27
CA THR A 117 11.07 14.65 13.71
C THR A 117 11.93 13.65 14.50
N ASP A 118 11.88 13.69 15.85
CA ASP A 118 12.63 12.77 16.71
C ASP A 118 12.17 11.30 16.50
N ARG A 119 10.87 11.09 16.29
CA ARG A 119 10.30 9.76 15.99
C ARG A 119 10.77 9.26 14.62
N LEU A 120 10.73 10.12 13.59
CA LEU A 120 11.22 9.79 12.26
C LEU A 120 12.71 9.44 12.28
N ALA A 121 13.53 10.23 12.95
CA ALA A 121 14.97 9.96 13.09
C ALA A 121 15.24 8.61 13.76
N LYS A 122 14.51 8.29 14.84
CA LYS A 122 14.61 6.98 15.50
C LYS A 122 14.19 5.83 14.59
N ARG A 123 13.13 6.02 13.77
CA ARG A 123 12.64 5.00 12.82
C ARG A 123 13.67 4.73 11.73
N VAL A 124 14.27 5.77 11.16
CA VAL A 124 15.34 5.64 10.16
C VAL A 124 16.55 4.91 10.75
N ALA A 125 17.01 5.34 11.92
CA ALA A 125 18.14 4.70 12.58
C ALA A 125 17.90 3.20 12.90
N ALA A 126 16.67 2.86 13.32
CA ALA A 126 16.29 1.47 13.58
C ALA A 126 16.25 0.64 12.28
N GLN A 127 15.74 1.21 11.19
CA GLN A 127 15.71 0.56 9.88
C GLN A 127 17.12 0.33 9.33
N ASP A 128 18.01 1.32 9.47
CA ASP A 128 19.40 1.19 9.06
C ASP A 128 20.16 0.12 9.87
N ALA A 129 19.90 0.07 11.19
CA ALA A 129 20.45 -0.96 12.05
C ALA A 129 19.97 -2.36 11.64
N TYR A 130 18.67 -2.52 11.35
CA TYR A 130 18.09 -3.77 10.86
C TYR A 130 18.69 -4.19 9.51
N ASN A 131 18.78 -3.28 8.55
CA ASN A 131 19.36 -3.56 7.24
C ASN A 131 20.84 -3.98 7.34
N ARG A 132 21.60 -3.31 8.21
CA ARG A 132 23.01 -3.66 8.47
C ARG A 132 23.14 -5.07 9.10
N ALA A 133 22.28 -5.37 10.08
CA ALA A 133 22.26 -6.70 10.69
C ALA A 133 21.88 -7.80 9.69
N ALA A 134 20.89 -7.53 8.83
CA ALA A 134 20.45 -8.44 7.77
C ALA A 134 21.57 -8.71 6.73
N GLN A 135 22.34 -7.67 6.37
CA GLN A 135 23.49 -7.83 5.47
C GLN A 135 24.61 -8.67 6.09
N LEU A 136 24.85 -8.54 7.40
CA LEU A 136 25.84 -9.33 8.13
C LEU A 136 25.39 -10.78 8.34
N ALA A 137 24.09 -11.01 8.43
CA ALA A 137 23.49 -12.35 8.62
C ALA A 137 23.25 -13.10 7.30
N ALA A 138 23.35 -12.43 6.14
CA ALA A 138 23.23 -13.08 4.85
C ALA A 138 24.38 -14.11 4.68
N PRO A 139 24.11 -15.43 4.51
CA PRO A 139 25.14 -16.37 4.20
C PRO A 139 25.82 -15.96 2.89
N ALA A 140 27.16 -16.01 2.85
CA ALA A 140 27.92 -15.77 1.63
C ALA A 140 27.29 -16.61 0.51
N ALA A 141 26.88 -15.95 -0.58
CA ALA A 141 26.30 -16.64 -1.71
C ALA A 141 27.24 -17.80 -2.10
N PRO A 142 26.74 -19.02 -2.31
CA PRO A 142 27.56 -20.11 -2.78
C PRO A 142 28.25 -19.67 -4.08
N VAL A 143 29.57 -19.73 -4.10
CA VAL A 143 30.35 -19.51 -5.33
C VAL A 143 29.77 -20.46 -6.35
N GLN A 144 29.05 -19.96 -7.33
CA GLN A 144 28.61 -20.73 -8.48
C GLN A 144 29.88 -21.10 -9.23
N THR A 145 30.39 -22.34 -8.98
CA THR A 145 31.29 -22.98 -9.93
C THR A 145 30.56 -23.04 -11.24
N ALA A 146 31.07 -22.32 -12.23
CA ALA A 146 30.53 -22.33 -13.59
C ALA A 146 30.28 -23.79 -14.01
N PRO A 147 29.11 -24.12 -14.56
CA PRO A 147 28.87 -25.45 -15.07
C PRO A 147 29.87 -25.70 -16.20
N VAL A 148 30.68 -26.73 -16.01
CA VAL A 148 31.52 -27.27 -17.09
C VAL A 148 30.56 -27.62 -18.23
N ALA A 149 30.74 -26.97 -19.38
CA ALA A 149 29.96 -27.26 -20.57
C ALA A 149 30.05 -28.74 -20.89
N PRO A 150 28.95 -29.46 -21.08
CA PRO A 150 28.99 -30.83 -21.55
C PRO A 150 29.60 -30.85 -22.95
N GLN A 151 30.70 -31.62 -23.10
CA GLN A 151 31.29 -31.88 -24.40
C GLN A 151 30.22 -32.55 -25.26
N ALA A 152 29.99 -31.99 -26.43
CA ALA A 152 29.08 -32.56 -27.43
C ALA A 152 29.54 -33.99 -27.80
N PRO A 153 28.62 -34.96 -27.89
CA PRO A 153 28.96 -36.27 -28.39
C PRO A 153 29.33 -36.17 -29.88
N VAL A 154 30.50 -36.71 -30.22
CA VAL A 154 30.93 -36.91 -31.61
C VAL A 154 30.01 -37.95 -32.19
N TYR A 155 29.11 -37.56 -33.07
CA TYR A 155 28.33 -38.50 -33.86
C TYR A 155 29.18 -38.89 -35.09
N ASP A 156 29.63 -40.16 -35.05
CA ASP A 156 30.20 -40.87 -36.18
C ASP A 156 29.13 -41.10 -37.23
N ASP A 157 29.53 -40.94 -38.47
CA ASP A 157 28.73 -40.93 -39.70
C ASP A 157 28.04 -42.30 -39.89
N MET A 158 26.70 -42.36 -39.76
CA MET A 158 25.93 -43.47 -40.29
C MET A 158 24.65 -42.96 -41.00
N GLN A 159 24.81 -42.94 -42.28
CA GLN A 159 23.82 -43.02 -43.36
C GLN A 159 22.34 -43.09 -42.99
N SER A 160 21.63 -42.09 -43.44
CA SER A 160 20.20 -42.09 -43.62
C SER A 160 19.72 -43.19 -44.59
N PRO A 161 18.62 -43.85 -44.29
CA PRO A 161 17.60 -43.97 -45.32
C PRO A 161 16.18 -43.82 -44.69
N TYR A 162 15.47 -42.80 -45.09
CA TYR A 162 14.06 -42.90 -45.40
C TYR A 162 13.59 -41.61 -46.07
N LEU A 163 13.49 -41.75 -47.37
CA LEU A 163 12.69 -40.90 -48.26
C LEU A 163 11.21 -41.19 -48.01
N GLY A 164 10.44 -40.12 -48.03
CA GLY A 164 9.10 -40.17 -48.59
C GLY A 164 7.97 -40.26 -47.57
N ILE A 165 7.21 -39.25 -47.43
CA ILE A 165 5.80 -39.17 -47.91
C ILE A 165 5.37 -37.71 -47.72
N ALA A 166 4.99 -37.16 -48.84
CA ALA A 166 4.32 -35.88 -49.00
C ALA A 166 2.83 -36.00 -48.63
N ASP A 167 2.30 -34.83 -48.31
CA ASP A 167 0.98 -34.37 -48.68
C ASP A 167 -0.18 -34.36 -47.67
N GLN A 168 -0.70 -33.17 -47.60
CA GLN A 168 -2.14 -32.77 -47.53
C GLN A 168 -2.84 -32.95 -46.16
N ASP A 169 -3.24 -31.89 -45.50
CA ASP A 169 -4.40 -31.08 -45.78
C ASP A 169 -4.51 -29.94 -44.76
N ASN A 170 -4.56 -28.74 -45.28
CA ASN A 170 -5.17 -27.59 -44.65
C ASN A 170 -6.67 -27.61 -44.94
N PRO A 171 -7.57 -27.31 -44.01
CA PRO A 171 -8.41 -26.16 -44.30
C PRO A 171 -8.77 -25.31 -43.06
N PRO A 172 -9.32 -24.13 -43.35
CA PRO A 172 -9.42 -23.00 -42.47
C PRO A 172 -10.71 -22.99 -41.66
N PHE A 173 -10.65 -22.35 -40.49
CA PHE A 173 -11.69 -21.42 -40.00
C PHE A 173 -11.15 -20.72 -38.72
#